data_edba7ce769e3edd9d52ca6e4a6b3c7c7
#
_entry.id   edba7ce769e3edd9d52ca6e4a6b3c7c7
#
_cell.length_a   1.000
_cell.length_b   1.000
_cell.length_c   1.000
_cell.angle_alpha   90.00
_cell.angle_beta   90.00
_cell.angle_gamma   90.00
#
_symmetry.space_group_name_H-M   'P 1'
#
loop_
_entity.id
_entity.type
_entity.pdbx_description
1 polymer ?
#
loop_
_entity_poly.entity_id
_entity_poly.type
_entity_poly.pdbx_seq_one_letter_code
_entity_poly.pdbx_strand_id
1 'polypeptide(L)' 'MKFNKDTKIGEILEIAPEKAEILIDCGMHCIGCPASQMETLEEACDVHGIDVDEVVEKLNQENK' A
#
# COMPACT_ATOMS: atom_id res chain seq x y z
N MET A 1 6.68 -0.78 -12.94
CA MET A 1 5.51 -1.52 -12.45
C MET A 1 4.51 -0.58 -11.81
N LYS A 2 3.26 -0.71 -12.15
CA LYS A 2 2.24 0.17 -11.63
C LYS A 2 1.32 -0.53 -10.66
N PHE A 3 1.02 0.17 -9.58
CA PHE A 3 0.06 -0.31 -8.60
C PHE A 3 -1.26 0.41 -8.77
N ASN A 4 -2.33 -0.19 -8.29
CA ASN A 4 -3.64 0.45 -8.32
C ASN A 4 -4.38 0.10 -7.04
N LYS A 5 -5.60 0.59 -6.91
CA LYS A 5 -6.34 0.41 -5.65
C LYS A 5 -6.69 -1.06 -5.38
N ASP A 6 -6.69 -1.89 -6.40
CA ASP A 6 -7.00 -3.30 -6.23
C ASP A 6 -5.76 -4.14 -5.93
N THR A 7 -4.59 -3.55 -5.92
CA THR A 7 -3.37 -4.27 -5.61
C THR A 7 -3.34 -4.60 -4.13
N LYS A 8 -3.01 -5.84 -3.80
CA LYS A 8 -2.94 -6.24 -2.41
C LYS A 8 -1.64 -5.78 -1.79
N ILE A 9 -1.72 -5.47 -0.51
CA ILE A 9 -0.54 -4.99 0.22
C ILE A 9 0.58 -6.04 0.17
N GLY A 10 0.22 -7.30 0.33
CA GLY A 10 1.22 -8.37 0.26
C GLY A 10 1.92 -8.42 -1.09
N GLU A 11 1.19 -8.13 -2.15
CA GLU A 11 1.79 -8.10 -3.48
C GLU A 11 2.81 -6.98 -3.59
N ILE A 12 2.48 -5.82 -3.04
CA ILE A 12 3.39 -4.70 -3.08
C ILE A 12 4.68 -5.03 -2.35
N LEU A 13 4.55 -5.63 -1.18
CA LEU A 13 5.72 -5.96 -0.38
C LEU A 13 6.56 -7.05 -1.02
N GLU A 14 5.93 -7.93 -1.78
CA GLU A 14 6.64 -9.00 -2.46
C GLU A 14 7.41 -8.46 -3.66
N ILE A 15 6.78 -7.59 -4.43
CA ILE A 15 7.39 -7.05 -5.64
C ILE A 15 8.37 -5.94 -5.31
N ALA A 16 8.01 -5.08 -4.39
CA ALA A 16 8.81 -3.89 -4.06
C ALA A 16 8.80 -3.66 -2.55
N PRO A 17 9.59 -4.44 -1.81
CA PRO A 17 9.58 -4.32 -0.34
C PRO A 17 9.94 -2.93 0.16
N GLU A 18 10.70 -2.17 -0.62
CA GLU A 18 11.06 -0.81 -0.19
C GLU A 18 9.85 0.11 -0.12
N LYS A 19 8.74 -0.27 -0.77
CA LYS A 19 7.53 0.53 -0.70
C LYS A 19 6.85 0.46 0.66
N ALA A 20 7.29 -0.46 1.51
CA ALA A 20 6.73 -0.54 2.86
C ALA A 20 6.84 0.80 3.58
N GLU A 21 7.94 1.51 3.38
CA GLU A 21 8.11 2.81 4.03
C GLU A 21 7.04 3.80 3.60
N ILE A 22 6.68 3.76 2.34
CA ILE A 22 5.65 4.66 1.83
C ILE A 22 4.31 4.35 2.49
N LEU A 23 3.99 3.07 2.61
CA LEU A 23 2.74 2.67 3.25
C LEU A 23 2.71 3.08 4.71
N ILE A 24 3.81 2.89 5.41
CA ILE A 24 3.88 3.28 6.82
C ILE A 24 3.73 4.79 6.97
N ASP A 25 4.38 5.55 6.10
CA ASP A 25 4.29 6.99 6.14
C ASP A 25 2.87 7.47 5.87
N CYS A 26 2.09 6.69 5.14
CA CYS A 26 0.72 7.04 4.87
C CYS A 26 -0.22 6.66 6.01
N GLY A 27 0.29 6.01 7.03
CA GLY A 27 -0.53 5.65 8.19
C GLY A 27 -0.88 4.19 8.29
N MET A 28 -0.34 3.35 7.42
CA MET A 28 -0.64 1.92 7.44
C MET A 28 0.45 1.19 8.22
N HIS A 29 0.28 1.14 9.51
CA HIS A 29 1.33 0.59 10.37
C HIS A 29 1.28 -0.92 10.53
N CYS A 30 0.21 -1.56 10.07
CA CYS A 30 0.05 -3.00 10.28
C CYS A 30 0.32 -3.81 9.02
N ILE A 31 1.20 -3.34 8.16
CA ILE A 31 1.43 -4.03 6.89
C ILE A 31 2.19 -5.34 7.05
N GLY A 32 2.81 -5.58 8.18
CA GLY A 32 3.51 -6.83 8.42
C GLY A 32 2.60 -7.98 8.82
N CYS A 33 1.33 -7.69 9.08
CA CYS A 33 0.40 -8.71 9.52
C CYS A 33 -0.14 -9.48 8.31
N PRO A 34 -0.17 -10.82 8.35
CA PRO A 34 -0.68 -11.57 7.20
C PRO A 34 -2.10 -11.18 6.80
N ALA A 35 -2.93 -10.89 7.77
CA ALA A 35 -4.30 -10.48 7.46
C ALA A 35 -4.32 -9.17 6.69
N SER A 36 -3.48 -8.23 7.10
CA SER A 36 -3.40 -6.94 6.41
C SER A 36 -2.85 -7.10 5.00
N GLN A 37 -1.94 -8.01 4.81
CA GLN A 37 -1.34 -8.20 3.50
C GLN A 37 -2.33 -8.76 2.48
N MET A 38 -3.41 -9.35 2.94
CA MET A 38 -4.43 -9.86 2.04
C MET A 38 -5.41 -8.78 1.60
N GLU A 39 -5.37 -7.62 2.22
CA GLU A 39 -6.26 -6.52 1.86
C GLU A 39 -5.72 -5.78 0.65
N THR A 40 -6.65 -5.24 -0.16
CA THR A 40 -6.24 -4.36 -1.23
C THR A 40 -5.93 -2.99 -0.67
N LEU A 41 -5.28 -2.16 -1.47
CA LEU A 41 -5.01 -0.79 -1.04
C LEU A 41 -6.29 -0.06 -0.69
N GLU A 42 -7.33 -0.27 -1.49
CA GLU A 42 -8.60 0.40 -1.24
C GLU A 42 -9.17 0.00 0.10
N GLU A 43 -9.14 -1.28 0.40
CA GLU A 43 -9.69 -1.78 1.65
C GLU A 43 -8.89 -1.25 2.84
N ALA A 44 -7.59 -1.28 2.73
CA ALA A 44 -6.75 -0.82 3.83
C ALA A 44 -6.91 0.67 4.07
N CYS A 45 -6.96 1.43 2.98
CA CYS A 45 -7.13 2.88 3.11
C CYS A 45 -8.49 3.23 3.71
N ASP A 46 -9.50 2.46 3.36
CA ASP A 46 -10.83 2.69 3.91
C ASP A 46 -10.84 2.51 5.42
N VAL A 47 -10.19 1.47 5.90
CA VAL A 47 -10.12 1.18 7.32
C VAL A 47 -9.39 2.29 8.06
N HIS A 48 -8.33 2.82 7.47
CA HIS A 48 -7.52 3.84 8.12
C HIS A 48 -7.98 5.27 7.81
N GLY A 49 -8.99 5.43 6.98
CA GLY A 49 -9.47 6.77 6.64
C GLY A 49 -8.51 7.52 5.75
N ILE A 50 -7.78 6.82 4.90
CA ILE A 50 -6.79 7.41 4.02
C ILE A 50 -7.30 7.42 2.60
N ASP A 51 -6.93 8.45 1.84
CA ASP A 51 -7.30 8.54 0.43
C ASP A 51 -6.48 7.56 -0.38
N VAL A 52 -7.12 6.54 -0.94
CA VAL A 52 -6.40 5.51 -1.67
C VAL A 52 -5.74 6.07 -2.92
N ASP A 53 -6.35 7.07 -3.55
CA ASP A 53 -5.75 7.66 -4.75
C ASP A 53 -4.41 8.29 -4.43
N GLU A 54 -4.31 8.93 -3.28
CA GLU A 54 -3.05 9.51 -2.86
C GLU A 54 -1.99 8.46 -2.63
N VAL A 55 -2.37 7.36 -2.00
CA VAL A 55 -1.42 6.29 -1.72
C VAL A 55 -0.94 5.66 -3.03
N VAL A 56 -1.87 5.40 -3.93
CA VAL A 56 -1.51 4.81 -5.23
C VAL A 56 -0.57 5.73 -5.98
N GLU A 57 -0.86 7.01 -5.95
CA GLU A 57 -0.01 7.97 -6.64
C GLU A 57 1.40 7.98 -6.06
N LYS A 58 1.51 7.95 -4.75
CA LYS A 58 2.83 7.93 -4.11
C LYS A 58 3.60 6.67 -4.44
N LEU A 59 2.92 5.55 -4.49
CA LEU A 59 3.58 4.30 -4.83
C LEU A 59 4.09 4.29 -6.25
N ASN A 60 3.35 4.89 -7.17
CA ASN A 60 3.73 4.90 -8.57
C ASN A 60 4.71 6.00 -8.93
N GLN A 61 4.79 7.03 -8.10
CA GLN A 61 5.64 8.14 -8.37
C GLN A 61 7.10 7.86 -8.16
N GLU A 62 7.40 6.89 -7.41
CA GLU A 62 8.65 6.63 -7.02
C GLU A 62 9.56 6.35 -8.04
N ASN A 63 10.29 6.69 -8.55
CA ASN A 63 10.95 6.35 -9.53
C ASN A 63 12.28 6.47 -9.43
N LYS A 64 12.65 6.31 -8.84
CA LYS A 64 13.81 6.40 -8.85
C LYS A 64 14.34 5.70 -8.57
#